data_62bc2c6f0a6e6c94d1a81d88a4a60745
#
_entry.id   62bc2c6f0a6e6c94d1a81d88a4a60745
#
_cell.length_a   1.000
_cell.length_b   1.000
_cell.length_c   1.000
_cell.angle_alpha   90.00
_cell.angle_beta   90.00
_cell.angle_gamma   90.00
#
_symmetry.space_group_name_H-M   'P 1'
#
loop_
_entity.id
_entity.type
_entity.pdbx_description
1 polymer ?
#
loop_
_entity_poly.entity_id
_entity_poly.type
_entity_poly.pdbx_seq_one_letter_code
_entity_poly.pdbx_strand_id
1 'polypeptide(L)'
;MKEDPSLYKLQQEVNNRIKIATDALLHDDQETARKNLQWVDLSNSILDKYKKRPDNRKLSIIIALASIFLIGIGLTVRLPKTNVSVDLISKSVTLKLKNDWTIDNRFSTSQLNINNVKEIHGAGSNINIINEEPFNIDVKGSNIIIDKFPLSANSEITIGLQNDVQSLTIKNDSLLTDIQIGKAVININDGQLDTIVNYEVPEIFNLQSFPSPAIPVTLTFTDTSSWSFNGMSLSEINFLEESPAGSGKFSSSILSGKVKILETDQEFSLEKADWLHLTKLQNRKIQLTKSGSLLRIHLEGQVSEVRSGSELFEKVLNPSIVEYLYFAKAFAFFWSCIVFMWSLIWSIKNSLFSN
;
A
#
# COMPACT_ATOMS: atom_id res chain seq x y z
N MET A 1 -18.95 42.06 28.44
CA MET A 1 -18.71 43.25 27.60
C MET A 1 -19.07 44.48 28.46
N LYS A 2 -18.12 45.37 28.76
CA LYS A 2 -18.44 46.65 29.35
C LYS A 2 -19.09 47.47 28.25
N GLU A 3 -20.38 47.80 28.40
CA GLU A 3 -21.04 48.76 27.51
C GLU A 3 -20.25 50.05 27.56
N ASP A 4 -20.01 50.63 26.40
CA ASP A 4 -19.32 51.92 26.26
C ASP A 4 -20.14 52.98 27.03
N PRO A 5 -19.59 53.61 28.09
CA PRO A 5 -20.33 54.58 28.88
C PRO A 5 -20.92 55.74 28.07
N SER A 6 -20.33 56.02 26.91
CA SER A 6 -20.82 57.05 25.94
C SER A 6 -22.10 56.61 25.24
N LEU A 7 -22.22 55.35 24.86
CA LEU A 7 -23.42 54.78 24.26
C LEU A 7 -24.59 54.70 25.21
N TYR A 8 -24.33 54.35 26.47
CA TYR A 8 -25.35 54.37 27.51
C TYR A 8 -25.90 55.74 27.76
N LYS A 9 -25.02 56.77 27.83
CA LYS A 9 -25.43 58.17 27.98
C LYS A 9 -26.25 58.66 26.77
N LEU A 10 -25.85 58.27 25.54
CA LEU A 10 -26.59 58.59 24.35
C LEU A 10 -28.01 58.00 24.35
N GLN A 11 -28.12 56.72 24.80
CA GLN A 11 -29.41 56.04 24.93
C GLN A 11 -30.33 56.75 25.99
N GLN A 12 -29.78 57.18 27.12
CA GLN A 12 -30.53 57.96 28.13
C GLN A 12 -30.99 59.30 27.53
N GLU A 13 -30.15 59.99 26.77
CA GLU A 13 -30.50 61.26 26.18
C GLU A 13 -31.61 61.11 25.11
N VAL A 14 -31.54 60.04 24.28
CA VAL A 14 -32.61 59.69 23.35
C VAL A 14 -33.96 59.51 24.08
N ASN A 15 -33.98 58.75 25.15
CA ASN A 15 -35.20 58.52 25.92
C ASN A 15 -35.74 59.80 26.55
N ASN A 16 -34.86 60.68 27.06
CA ASN A 16 -35.24 61.97 27.61
C ASN A 16 -35.85 62.91 26.54
N ARG A 17 -35.24 62.95 25.31
CA ARG A 17 -35.74 63.76 24.22
C ARG A 17 -37.05 63.26 23.62
N ILE A 18 -37.28 61.94 23.61
CA ILE A 18 -38.58 61.34 23.28
C ILE A 18 -39.65 61.85 24.24
N LYS A 19 -39.35 61.86 25.54
CA LYS A 19 -40.28 62.38 26.55
C LYS A 19 -40.61 63.83 26.36
N ILE A 20 -39.58 64.68 26.13
CA ILE A 20 -39.78 66.15 25.81
C ILE A 20 -40.60 66.32 24.53
N ALA A 21 -40.34 65.53 23.47
CA ALA A 21 -41.11 65.61 22.24
C ALA A 21 -42.58 65.23 22.46
N THR A 22 -42.82 64.19 23.26
CA THR A 22 -44.18 63.74 23.64
C THR A 22 -44.92 64.81 24.41
N ASP A 23 -44.28 65.44 25.40
CA ASP A 23 -44.87 66.48 26.23
C ASP A 23 -45.16 67.76 25.37
N ALA A 24 -44.25 68.11 24.45
CA ALA A 24 -44.47 69.24 23.48
C ALA A 24 -45.66 69.00 22.57
N LEU A 25 -45.83 67.73 22.09
CA LEU A 25 -47.01 67.37 21.26
C LEU A 25 -48.32 67.48 22.05
N LEU A 26 -48.33 67.19 23.34
CA LEU A 26 -49.47 67.30 24.21
C LEU A 26 -49.88 68.76 24.48
N HIS A 27 -48.93 69.66 24.38
CA HIS A 27 -49.14 71.10 24.55
C HIS A 27 -49.17 71.89 23.23
N ASP A 28 -49.34 71.23 22.10
CA ASP A 28 -49.46 71.79 20.72
C ASP A 28 -48.21 72.59 20.28
N ASP A 29 -47.03 72.38 20.89
CA ASP A 29 -45.76 72.93 20.48
C ASP A 29 -45.06 72.08 19.45
N GLN A 30 -45.54 72.15 18.20
CA GLN A 30 -45.08 71.35 17.09
C GLN A 30 -43.62 71.63 16.71
N GLU A 31 -43.08 72.82 16.96
CA GLU A 31 -41.68 73.14 16.57
C GLU A 31 -40.68 72.43 17.52
N THR A 32 -40.97 72.46 18.84
CA THR A 32 -40.13 71.77 19.82
C THR A 32 -40.20 70.26 19.68
N ALA A 33 -41.39 69.74 19.38
CA ALA A 33 -41.56 68.32 19.12
C ALA A 33 -40.73 67.85 17.88
N ARG A 34 -40.85 68.60 16.79
CA ARG A 34 -40.13 68.30 15.55
C ARG A 34 -38.60 68.31 15.73
N LYS A 35 -38.04 69.27 16.43
CA LYS A 35 -36.60 69.40 16.70
C LYS A 35 -36.08 68.19 17.54
N ASN A 36 -36.81 67.77 18.53
CA ASN A 36 -36.43 66.66 19.36
C ASN A 36 -36.55 65.36 18.64
N LEU A 37 -37.57 65.11 17.79
CA LEU A 37 -37.71 63.92 17.00
C LEU A 37 -36.60 63.83 15.93
N GLN A 38 -36.24 64.92 15.24
CA GLN A 38 -35.10 64.87 14.30
C GLN A 38 -33.79 64.52 15.00
N TRP A 39 -33.54 64.96 16.21
CA TRP A 39 -32.36 64.58 17.00
C TRP A 39 -32.41 63.14 17.42
N VAL A 40 -33.59 62.61 17.81
CA VAL A 40 -33.79 61.18 18.13
C VAL A 40 -33.50 60.32 16.92
N ASP A 41 -33.97 60.64 15.73
CA ASP A 41 -33.70 59.89 14.50
C ASP A 41 -32.20 59.85 14.17
N LEU A 42 -31.52 61.00 14.26
CA LEU A 42 -30.08 61.07 14.07
C LEU A 42 -29.32 60.22 15.07
N SER A 43 -29.69 60.30 16.34
CA SER A 43 -29.07 59.56 17.42
C SER A 43 -29.30 58.05 17.30
N ASN A 44 -30.51 57.63 16.94
CA ASN A 44 -30.82 56.24 16.64
C ASN A 44 -30.02 55.67 15.47
N SER A 45 -29.81 56.49 14.41
CA SER A 45 -28.96 56.08 13.29
C SER A 45 -27.50 55.86 13.68
N ILE A 46 -27.00 56.64 14.64
CA ILE A 46 -25.67 56.47 15.23
C ILE A 46 -25.63 55.20 16.10
N LEU A 47 -26.59 55.03 17.00
CA LEU A 47 -26.69 53.85 17.86
C LEU A 47 -26.77 52.55 17.06
N ASP A 48 -27.53 52.54 15.96
CA ASP A 48 -27.65 51.39 15.08
C ASP A 48 -26.35 51.06 14.36
N LYS A 49 -25.58 52.05 13.94
CA LYS A 49 -24.24 51.83 13.38
C LYS A 49 -23.28 51.21 14.40
N TYR A 50 -23.38 51.60 15.65
CA TYR A 50 -22.54 51.01 16.72
C TYR A 50 -23.04 49.64 17.20
N LYS A 51 -24.34 49.40 17.23
CA LYS A 51 -24.92 48.09 17.56
C LYS A 51 -24.67 47.02 16.48
N LYS A 52 -24.59 47.42 15.23
CA LYS A 52 -24.46 46.52 14.07
C LYS A 52 -23.05 46.04 13.76
N ARG A 53 -22.06 46.22 14.62
CA ARG A 53 -20.79 45.53 14.47
C ARG A 53 -20.85 44.19 15.20
N PRO A 54 -21.29 43.09 14.56
CA PRO A 54 -21.09 41.77 15.16
C PRO A 54 -19.59 41.58 15.34
N ASP A 55 -19.21 41.09 16.52
CA ASP A 55 -17.82 40.82 16.86
C ASP A 55 -17.32 39.61 16.03
N ASN A 56 -17.12 39.85 14.73
CA ASN A 56 -16.72 38.85 13.74
C ASN A 56 -15.32 38.28 14.03
N ARG A 57 -14.56 38.88 14.96
CA ARG A 57 -13.24 38.40 15.34
C ARG A 57 -13.31 37.00 15.95
N LYS A 58 -14.31 36.73 16.81
CA LYS A 58 -14.48 35.40 17.41
C LYS A 58 -14.81 34.35 16.36
N LEU A 59 -15.71 34.66 15.43
CA LEU A 59 -16.06 33.76 14.33
C LEU A 59 -14.85 33.46 13.41
N SER A 60 -14.07 34.52 13.07
CA SER A 60 -12.84 34.34 12.26
C SER A 60 -11.79 33.50 12.95
N ILE A 61 -11.62 33.63 14.27
CA ILE A 61 -10.70 32.81 15.04
C ILE A 61 -11.16 31.33 15.06
N ILE A 62 -12.46 31.09 15.27
CA ILE A 62 -13.02 29.73 15.28
C ILE A 62 -12.82 29.07 13.88
N ILE A 63 -13.09 29.79 12.81
CA ILE A 63 -12.89 29.27 11.45
C ILE A 63 -11.40 28.98 11.18
N ALA A 64 -10.49 29.86 11.61
CA ALA A 64 -9.05 29.63 11.46
C ALA A 64 -8.58 28.39 12.25
N LEU A 65 -9.01 28.23 13.49
CA LEU A 65 -8.68 27.05 14.30
C LEU A 65 -9.26 25.77 13.72
N ALA A 66 -10.51 25.79 13.25
CA ALA A 66 -11.12 24.64 12.58
C ALA A 66 -10.37 24.26 11.29
N SER A 67 -9.93 25.25 10.50
CA SER A 67 -9.14 25.02 9.28
C SER A 67 -7.79 24.39 9.60
N ILE A 68 -7.07 24.89 10.60
CA ILE A 68 -5.79 24.32 11.06
C ILE A 68 -5.99 22.88 11.53
N PHE A 69 -7.05 22.63 12.29
CA PHE A 69 -7.39 21.28 12.78
C PHE A 69 -7.69 20.30 11.64
N LEU A 70 -8.47 20.71 10.64
CA LEU A 70 -8.78 19.90 9.45
C LEU A 70 -7.52 19.59 8.63
N ILE A 71 -6.63 20.55 8.45
CA ILE A 71 -5.35 20.34 7.79
C ILE A 71 -4.50 19.35 8.58
N GLY A 72 -4.45 19.51 9.92
CA GLY A 72 -3.74 18.59 10.80
C GLY A 72 -4.23 17.15 10.69
N ILE A 73 -5.55 16.94 10.69
CA ILE A 73 -6.14 15.61 10.43
C ILE A 73 -5.76 15.11 9.04
N GLY A 74 -5.88 15.94 8.00
CA GLY A 74 -5.56 15.55 6.63
C GLY A 74 -4.09 15.15 6.43
N LEU A 75 -3.17 15.70 7.22
CA LEU A 75 -1.74 15.32 7.22
C LEU A 75 -1.47 14.00 7.93
N THR A 76 -2.27 13.65 8.92
CA THR A 76 -2.09 12.42 9.72
C THR A 76 -2.81 11.23 9.13
N VAL A 77 -3.98 11.42 8.51
CA VAL A 77 -4.76 10.36 7.90
C VAL A 77 -4.15 9.94 6.56
N ARG A 78 -3.76 8.68 6.46
CA ARG A 78 -3.21 8.06 5.25
C ARG A 78 -4.30 7.50 4.35
N LEU A 79 -4.03 7.39 3.04
CA LEU A 79 -4.94 6.72 2.12
C LEU A 79 -5.10 5.25 2.50
N PRO A 80 -6.33 4.72 2.55
CA PRO A 80 -6.59 3.33 2.95
C PRO A 80 -6.16 2.31 1.90
N LYS A 81 -5.92 2.76 0.68
CA LYS A 81 -5.42 1.96 -0.45
C LYS A 81 -4.54 2.83 -1.32
N THR A 82 -3.44 2.26 -1.77
CA THR A 82 -2.41 2.94 -2.57
C THR A 82 -1.98 2.04 -3.71
N ASN A 83 -1.89 2.58 -4.93
CA ASN A 83 -1.35 1.86 -6.07
C ASN A 83 0.17 2.04 -6.10
N VAL A 84 0.87 0.94 -6.25
CA VAL A 84 2.34 0.92 -6.21
C VAL A 84 2.91 0.26 -7.45
N SER A 85 4.07 0.73 -7.85
CA SER A 85 4.96 0.04 -8.78
C SER A 85 6.29 -0.19 -8.07
N VAL A 86 6.72 -1.43 -8.00
CA VAL A 86 7.94 -1.86 -7.31
C VAL A 86 8.87 -2.48 -8.33
N ASP A 87 10.08 -1.96 -8.42
CA ASP A 87 11.17 -2.51 -9.22
C ASP A 87 12.35 -2.78 -8.30
N LEU A 88 12.72 -4.03 -8.11
CA LEU A 88 13.80 -4.36 -7.21
C LEU A 88 14.65 -5.55 -7.67
N ILE A 89 15.84 -5.62 -7.10
CA ILE A 89 16.80 -6.72 -7.24
C ILE A 89 16.94 -7.38 -5.87
N SER A 90 16.74 -8.69 -5.83
CA SER A 90 16.80 -9.47 -4.60
C SER A 90 17.57 -10.77 -4.80
N LYS A 91 18.04 -11.36 -3.69
CA LYS A 91 18.60 -12.71 -3.67
C LYS A 91 17.53 -13.78 -3.51
N SER A 92 16.47 -13.45 -2.79
CA SER A 92 15.36 -14.37 -2.58
C SER A 92 14.04 -13.61 -2.48
N VAL A 93 12.93 -14.33 -2.74
CA VAL A 93 11.58 -13.81 -2.60
C VAL A 93 10.65 -14.94 -2.21
N THR A 94 9.76 -14.68 -1.27
CA THR A 94 8.68 -15.57 -0.90
C THR A 94 7.35 -15.01 -1.38
N LEU A 95 6.58 -15.82 -2.08
CA LEU A 95 5.33 -15.49 -2.71
C LEU A 95 4.23 -16.38 -2.16
N LYS A 96 3.07 -15.82 -1.84
CA LYS A 96 1.89 -16.59 -1.50
C LYS A 96 0.84 -16.42 -2.60
N LEU A 97 0.47 -17.52 -3.23
CA LEU A 97 -0.51 -17.51 -4.31
C LEU A 97 -1.91 -17.24 -3.77
N LYS A 98 -2.66 -16.44 -4.53
CA LYS A 98 -4.09 -16.21 -4.26
C LYS A 98 -4.97 -17.21 -4.99
N ASN A 99 -4.58 -17.58 -6.21
CA ASN A 99 -5.28 -18.49 -7.10
C ASN A 99 -4.32 -19.58 -7.58
N ASP A 100 -4.88 -20.64 -8.15
CA ASP A 100 -4.06 -21.65 -8.84
C ASP A 100 -3.25 -21.00 -9.95
N TRP A 101 -2.03 -21.46 -10.09
CA TRP A 101 -1.11 -20.97 -11.10
C TRP A 101 -0.25 -22.10 -11.63
N THR A 102 0.03 -22.09 -12.92
CA THR A 102 0.91 -23.07 -13.56
C THR A 102 2.15 -22.35 -14.07
N ILE A 103 3.31 -22.87 -13.72
CA ILE A 103 4.58 -22.45 -14.32
C ILE A 103 4.65 -23.07 -15.71
N ASP A 104 4.47 -22.26 -16.75
CA ASP A 104 4.55 -22.69 -18.14
C ASP A 104 5.95 -22.52 -18.75
N ASN A 105 6.93 -22.17 -17.95
CA ASN A 105 8.30 -21.98 -18.40
C ASN A 105 9.12 -23.26 -18.29
N ARG A 106 9.78 -23.65 -19.37
CA ARG A 106 10.73 -24.75 -19.34
C ARG A 106 12.00 -24.35 -18.62
N PHE A 107 12.32 -25.08 -17.56
CA PHE A 107 13.62 -25.00 -16.92
C PHE A 107 14.50 -26.09 -17.49
N SER A 108 15.69 -25.74 -17.95
CA SER A 108 16.72 -26.69 -18.32
C SER A 108 17.87 -26.60 -17.32
N THR A 109 18.30 -27.75 -16.81
CA THR A 109 19.41 -27.83 -15.86
C THR A 109 20.23 -29.10 -16.13
N SER A 110 21.48 -29.09 -15.69
CA SER A 110 22.35 -30.29 -15.72
C SER A 110 22.28 -31.09 -14.44
N GLN A 111 21.82 -30.48 -13.35
CA GLN A 111 21.64 -31.14 -12.07
C GLN A 111 20.36 -30.61 -11.37
N LEU A 112 19.56 -31.55 -10.91
CA LEU A 112 18.33 -31.31 -10.14
C LEU A 112 18.33 -32.16 -8.90
N ASN A 113 18.20 -31.53 -7.76
CA ASN A 113 17.98 -32.20 -6.49
C ASN A 113 16.57 -31.88 -5.99
N ILE A 114 15.80 -32.88 -5.58
CA ILE A 114 14.44 -32.74 -5.08
C ILE A 114 14.37 -33.40 -3.72
N ASN A 115 14.05 -32.63 -2.72
CA ASN A 115 13.87 -33.12 -1.36
C ASN A 115 12.37 -33.35 -1.07
N ASN A 116 12.12 -34.24 -0.11
CA ASN A 116 10.79 -34.48 0.44
C ASN A 116 9.77 -35.03 -0.56
N VAL A 117 10.22 -35.97 -1.38
CA VAL A 117 9.38 -36.73 -2.30
C VAL A 117 8.73 -37.90 -1.59
N LYS A 118 7.47 -38.19 -1.91
CA LYS A 118 6.69 -39.34 -1.43
C LYS A 118 6.64 -40.43 -2.48
N GLU A 119 6.35 -40.04 -3.70
CA GLU A 119 6.15 -40.97 -4.81
C GLU A 119 6.85 -40.45 -6.06
N ILE A 120 7.42 -41.40 -6.84
CA ILE A 120 7.91 -41.19 -8.18
C ILE A 120 7.42 -42.27 -9.10
N HIS A 121 6.80 -41.89 -10.19
CA HIS A 121 6.34 -42.79 -11.25
C HIS A 121 6.97 -42.40 -12.57
N GLY A 122 7.64 -43.33 -13.22
CA GLY A 122 8.18 -43.14 -14.58
C GLY A 122 7.20 -43.65 -15.63
N ALA A 123 6.88 -42.78 -16.60
CA ALA A 123 6.00 -43.13 -17.70
C ALA A 123 6.78 -43.91 -18.78
N GLY A 124 6.89 -45.20 -18.64
CA GLY A 124 7.65 -46.06 -19.55
C GLY A 124 8.82 -46.79 -18.91
N SER A 125 9.14 -46.52 -17.66
CA SER A 125 10.13 -47.22 -16.86
C SER A 125 9.47 -48.05 -15.78
N ASN A 126 10.27 -49.02 -15.29
CA ASN A 126 9.87 -49.83 -14.11
C ASN A 126 10.02 -49.07 -12.77
N ILE A 127 10.26 -47.79 -12.80
CA ILE A 127 10.37 -46.99 -11.61
C ILE A 127 8.97 -46.66 -11.08
N ASN A 128 8.64 -47.27 -9.99
CA ASN A 128 7.45 -47.01 -9.20
C ASN A 128 7.84 -47.10 -7.74
N ILE A 129 8.24 -45.98 -7.14
CA ILE A 129 8.70 -45.91 -5.76
C ILE A 129 7.68 -45.13 -4.98
N ILE A 130 7.15 -45.78 -3.95
CA ILE A 130 6.22 -45.17 -2.99
C ILE A 130 6.81 -45.46 -1.62
N ASN A 131 7.07 -44.41 -0.87
CA ASN A 131 7.63 -44.56 0.50
C ASN A 131 6.69 -43.93 1.54
N GLU A 132 6.70 -44.49 2.74
CA GLU A 132 5.99 -43.91 3.88
C GLU A 132 6.76 -42.75 4.48
N GLU A 133 8.08 -42.70 4.33
CA GLU A 133 8.96 -41.61 4.74
C GLU A 133 9.43 -40.78 3.53
N PRO A 134 9.68 -39.45 3.71
CA PRO A 134 10.18 -38.59 2.64
C PRO A 134 11.57 -39.05 2.16
N PHE A 135 11.78 -39.07 0.86
CA PHE A 135 13.07 -39.35 0.27
C PHE A 135 13.57 -38.22 -0.65
N ASN A 136 14.84 -38.25 -0.97
CA ASN A 136 15.49 -37.27 -1.82
C ASN A 136 15.85 -37.89 -3.17
N ILE A 137 15.76 -37.13 -4.22
CA ILE A 137 16.13 -37.51 -5.57
C ILE A 137 17.24 -36.56 -6.04
N ASP A 138 18.35 -37.13 -6.51
CA ASP A 138 19.42 -36.39 -7.19
C ASP A 138 19.50 -36.88 -8.63
N VAL A 139 19.28 -35.96 -9.56
CA VAL A 139 19.28 -36.20 -11.01
C VAL A 139 20.44 -35.46 -11.63
N LYS A 140 21.34 -36.16 -12.34
CA LYS A 140 22.46 -35.60 -13.09
C LYS A 140 22.37 -36.03 -14.55
N GLY A 141 22.37 -35.05 -15.45
CA GLY A 141 22.23 -35.34 -16.88
C GLY A 141 22.47 -34.15 -17.79
N SER A 142 22.48 -34.43 -19.08
CA SER A 142 22.78 -33.41 -20.09
C SER A 142 21.59 -32.49 -20.42
N ASN A 143 20.37 -32.91 -20.09
CA ASN A 143 19.17 -32.14 -20.46
C ASN A 143 17.98 -32.54 -19.56
N ILE A 144 17.97 -32.01 -18.35
CA ILE A 144 16.84 -32.16 -17.42
C ILE A 144 15.89 -31.00 -17.68
N ILE A 145 14.66 -31.29 -18.05
CA ILE A 145 13.65 -30.29 -18.37
C ILE A 145 12.48 -30.44 -17.39
N ILE A 146 12.10 -29.36 -16.77
CA ILE A 146 10.85 -29.23 -16.02
C ILE A 146 9.92 -28.39 -16.88
N ASP A 147 8.84 -28.99 -17.39
CA ASP A 147 7.98 -28.36 -18.38
C ASP A 147 6.81 -27.60 -17.73
N LYS A 148 5.98 -28.30 -16.95
CA LYS A 148 4.81 -27.70 -16.32
C LYS A 148 4.80 -27.99 -14.83
N PHE A 149 4.45 -26.96 -14.08
CA PHE A 149 4.44 -27.03 -12.64
C PHE A 149 3.16 -26.41 -12.09
N PRO A 150 2.10 -27.21 -11.87
CA PRO A 150 0.86 -26.70 -11.31
C PRO A 150 1.02 -26.45 -9.82
N LEU A 151 0.60 -25.27 -9.37
CA LEU A 151 0.62 -24.85 -7.98
C LEU A 151 -0.79 -24.42 -7.59
N SER A 152 -1.30 -24.93 -6.50
CA SER A 152 -2.63 -24.59 -5.99
C SER A 152 -2.65 -23.25 -5.27
N ALA A 153 -3.83 -22.69 -5.14
CA ALA A 153 -4.07 -21.51 -4.33
C ALA A 153 -3.56 -21.69 -2.89
N ASN A 154 -3.12 -20.61 -2.27
CA ASN A 154 -2.48 -20.56 -0.94
C ASN A 154 -1.09 -21.23 -0.85
N SER A 155 -0.55 -21.79 -1.93
CA SER A 155 0.84 -22.24 -1.93
C SER A 155 1.79 -21.09 -1.61
N GLU A 156 2.76 -21.37 -0.74
CA GLU A 156 3.88 -20.47 -0.46
C GLU A 156 5.10 -20.95 -1.25
N ILE A 157 5.66 -20.07 -2.05
CA ILE A 157 6.78 -20.36 -2.94
C ILE A 157 7.93 -19.45 -2.56
N THR A 158 9.05 -20.04 -2.16
CA THR A 158 10.28 -19.28 -1.93
C THR A 158 11.26 -19.57 -3.06
N ILE A 159 11.69 -18.53 -3.75
CA ILE A 159 12.73 -18.60 -4.78
C ILE A 159 13.98 -17.96 -4.21
N GLY A 160 15.05 -18.73 -4.12
CA GLY A 160 16.35 -18.29 -3.64
C GLY A 160 17.43 -18.46 -4.69
N LEU A 161 18.37 -17.53 -4.74
CA LEU A 161 19.59 -17.61 -5.57
C LEU A 161 20.80 -17.44 -4.65
N GLN A 162 21.61 -18.49 -4.55
CA GLN A 162 22.83 -18.48 -3.75
C GLN A 162 23.96 -19.15 -4.55
N ASN A 163 25.02 -18.42 -4.85
CA ASN A 163 26.23 -18.95 -5.52
C ASN A 163 25.92 -19.77 -6.78
N ASP A 164 25.14 -19.22 -7.70
CA ASP A 164 24.67 -19.86 -8.95
C ASP A 164 23.75 -21.07 -8.77
N VAL A 165 23.47 -21.47 -7.55
CA VAL A 165 22.46 -22.46 -7.21
C VAL A 165 21.13 -21.75 -7.01
N GLN A 166 20.12 -22.22 -7.71
CA GLN A 166 18.76 -21.78 -7.54
C GLN A 166 17.97 -22.78 -6.71
N SER A 167 17.28 -22.30 -5.71
CA SER A 167 16.33 -23.10 -4.94
C SER A 167 14.90 -22.61 -5.17
N LEU A 168 13.99 -23.54 -5.36
CA LEU A 168 12.55 -23.33 -5.40
C LEU A 168 11.93 -24.17 -4.29
N THR A 169 11.56 -23.54 -3.20
CA THR A 169 10.93 -24.19 -2.05
C THR A 169 9.43 -23.95 -2.09
N ILE A 170 8.66 -25.02 -2.03
CA ILE A 170 7.20 -24.98 -2.13
C ILE A 170 6.60 -25.60 -0.88
N LYS A 171 5.78 -24.82 -0.19
CA LYS A 171 4.93 -25.29 0.91
C LYS A 171 3.51 -25.36 0.40
N ASN A 172 3.00 -26.58 0.29
CA ASN A 172 1.64 -26.87 -0.15
C ASN A 172 1.16 -28.18 0.46
N ASP A 173 -0.14 -28.42 0.41
CA ASP A 173 -0.76 -29.65 0.89
C ASP A 173 -0.47 -30.86 -0.03
N SER A 174 -0.21 -30.60 -1.32
CA SER A 174 0.22 -31.62 -2.28
C SER A 174 0.94 -30.99 -3.45
N LEU A 175 2.03 -31.60 -3.90
CA LEU A 175 2.76 -31.23 -5.11
C LEU A 175 2.75 -32.39 -6.08
N LEU A 176 2.24 -32.14 -7.27
CA LEU A 176 2.34 -33.07 -8.39
C LEU A 176 3.03 -32.33 -9.54
N THR A 177 4.10 -32.89 -10.08
CA THR A 177 4.79 -32.29 -11.23
C THR A 177 5.30 -33.34 -12.19
N ASP A 178 5.32 -33.02 -13.46
CA ASP A 178 5.93 -33.83 -14.51
C ASP A 178 7.32 -33.31 -14.81
N ILE A 179 8.31 -34.20 -14.70
CA ILE A 179 9.70 -33.89 -15.03
C ILE A 179 10.12 -34.70 -16.24
N GLN A 180 10.57 -34.05 -17.30
CA GLN A 180 11.18 -34.69 -18.45
C GLN A 180 12.69 -34.78 -18.24
N ILE A 181 13.21 -35.97 -18.33
CA ILE A 181 14.63 -36.23 -18.17
C ILE A 181 15.19 -36.81 -19.45
N GLY A 182 16.24 -36.18 -19.99
CA GLY A 182 17.05 -36.75 -21.05
C GLY A 182 18.03 -37.83 -20.52
N LYS A 183 19.18 -37.98 -21.18
CA LYS A 183 20.25 -38.87 -20.67
C LYS A 183 20.66 -38.39 -19.27
N ALA A 184 20.32 -39.15 -18.26
CA ALA A 184 20.56 -38.78 -16.86
C ALA A 184 20.88 -40.01 -15.99
N VAL A 185 21.58 -39.76 -14.89
CA VAL A 185 21.74 -40.69 -13.78
C VAL A 185 20.84 -40.18 -12.66
N ILE A 186 19.93 -41.00 -12.20
CA ILE A 186 19.05 -40.71 -11.09
C ILE A 186 19.50 -41.47 -9.88
N ASN A 187 19.81 -40.79 -8.81
CA ASN A 187 20.06 -41.35 -7.49
C ASN A 187 18.84 -41.06 -6.61
N ILE A 188 18.33 -42.12 -6.00
CA ILE A 188 17.22 -42.02 -5.06
C ILE A 188 17.78 -42.43 -3.71
N ASN A 189 17.74 -41.50 -2.76
CA ASN A 189 18.18 -41.74 -1.40
C ASN A 189 16.96 -41.71 -0.47
N ASP A 190 16.57 -42.88 0.02
CA ASP A 190 15.47 -43.09 0.96
C ASP A 190 15.97 -43.23 2.41
N GLY A 191 17.25 -42.99 2.65
CA GLY A 191 17.87 -43.15 3.95
C GLY A 191 18.25 -44.59 4.31
N GLN A 192 17.83 -45.60 3.51
CA GLN A 192 18.12 -46.98 3.73
C GLN A 192 18.91 -47.64 2.58
N LEU A 193 18.63 -47.23 1.34
CA LEU A 193 19.26 -47.78 0.13
C LEU A 193 19.44 -46.67 -0.92
N ASP A 194 20.67 -46.52 -1.40
CA ASP A 194 20.94 -45.67 -2.56
C ASP A 194 20.62 -46.47 -3.83
N THR A 195 19.56 -46.12 -4.52
CA THR A 195 19.19 -46.70 -5.80
C THR A 195 19.72 -45.84 -6.93
N ILE A 196 20.57 -46.38 -7.78
CA ILE A 196 21.12 -45.70 -8.96
C ILE A 196 20.47 -46.28 -10.19
N VAL A 197 19.82 -45.43 -10.98
CA VAL A 197 19.16 -45.79 -12.24
C VAL A 197 19.72 -44.93 -13.38
N ASN A 198 20.19 -45.62 -14.43
CA ASN A 198 20.71 -44.94 -15.63
C ASN A 198 19.67 -44.96 -16.74
N TYR A 199 19.36 -43.80 -17.30
CA TYR A 199 18.46 -43.65 -18.43
C TYR A 199 19.23 -43.20 -19.67
N GLU A 200 18.98 -43.89 -20.80
CA GLU A 200 19.59 -43.53 -22.09
C GLU A 200 18.66 -42.72 -23.01
N VAL A 201 17.37 -42.67 -22.71
CA VAL A 201 16.33 -41.99 -23.49
C VAL A 201 15.55 -41.00 -22.65
N PRO A 202 14.96 -39.96 -23.27
CA PRO A 202 14.09 -39.02 -22.56
C PRO A 202 12.90 -39.76 -21.92
N GLU A 203 12.65 -39.46 -20.68
CA GLU A 203 11.56 -40.06 -19.92
C GLU A 203 10.81 -38.99 -19.12
N ILE A 204 9.51 -39.21 -18.88
CA ILE A 204 8.68 -38.35 -18.09
C ILE A 204 8.47 -38.97 -16.73
N PHE A 205 8.76 -38.25 -15.67
CA PHE A 205 8.51 -38.65 -14.30
C PHE A 205 7.43 -37.79 -13.69
N ASN A 206 6.50 -38.45 -13.01
CA ASN A 206 5.51 -37.80 -12.15
C ASN A 206 5.97 -37.92 -10.71
N LEU A 207 6.04 -36.79 -10.04
CA LEU A 207 6.46 -36.70 -8.64
C LEU A 207 5.27 -36.28 -7.77
N GLN A 208 5.14 -36.92 -6.63
CA GLN A 208 4.20 -36.53 -5.60
C GLN A 208 4.94 -36.30 -4.28
N SER A 209 4.68 -35.19 -3.65
CA SER A 209 5.20 -34.86 -2.33
C SER A 209 4.28 -35.33 -1.20
N PHE A 210 4.81 -35.37 0.01
CA PHE A 210 3.97 -35.52 1.19
C PHE A 210 3.07 -34.32 1.36
N PRO A 211 1.76 -34.52 1.61
CA PRO A 211 0.84 -33.43 1.91
C PRO A 211 1.08 -32.92 3.34
N SER A 212 2.05 -32.08 3.51
CA SER A 212 2.34 -31.47 4.82
C SER A 212 2.85 -30.04 4.64
N PRO A 213 2.16 -29.02 5.16
CA PRO A 213 2.68 -27.66 5.15
C PRO A 213 3.93 -27.50 6.02
N ALA A 214 4.21 -28.44 6.92
CA ALA A 214 5.37 -28.39 7.80
C ALA A 214 6.66 -28.86 7.11
N ILE A 215 6.56 -29.65 6.04
CA ILE A 215 7.73 -30.21 5.33
C ILE A 215 7.68 -29.72 3.87
N PRO A 216 8.38 -28.62 3.54
CA PRO A 216 8.36 -28.08 2.19
C PRO A 216 9.11 -28.98 1.20
N VAL A 217 8.64 -29.02 -0.04
CA VAL A 217 9.40 -29.58 -1.16
C VAL A 217 10.38 -28.53 -1.65
N THR A 218 11.66 -28.90 -1.73
CA THR A 218 12.69 -28.01 -2.28
C THR A 218 13.30 -28.62 -3.52
N LEU A 219 13.23 -27.88 -4.61
CA LEU A 219 13.93 -28.19 -5.85
C LEU A 219 15.16 -27.29 -5.95
N THR A 220 16.32 -27.90 -6.11
CA THR A 220 17.59 -27.18 -6.25
C THR A 220 18.15 -27.43 -7.64
N PHE A 221 18.47 -26.35 -8.35
CA PHE A 221 18.95 -26.40 -9.72
C PHE A 221 20.35 -25.78 -9.79
N THR A 222 21.20 -26.36 -10.63
CA THR A 222 22.48 -25.76 -11.02
C THR A 222 22.45 -25.42 -12.52
N ASP A 223 23.24 -24.43 -12.92
CA ASP A 223 23.42 -24.06 -14.34
C ASP A 223 22.13 -23.77 -15.11
N THR A 224 21.13 -23.20 -14.43
CA THR A 224 19.88 -22.85 -15.09
C THR A 224 20.04 -21.63 -16.00
N SER A 225 19.44 -21.71 -17.19
CA SER A 225 19.25 -20.56 -18.09
C SER A 225 18.41 -19.47 -17.39
N SER A 226 18.42 -18.27 -17.96
CA SER A 226 17.50 -17.19 -17.55
C SER A 226 16.05 -17.64 -17.75
N TRP A 227 15.19 -17.30 -16.81
CA TRP A 227 13.75 -17.56 -16.89
C TRP A 227 12.96 -16.34 -16.42
N SER A 228 11.68 -16.33 -16.75
CA SER A 228 10.75 -15.25 -16.34
C SER A 228 9.40 -15.84 -15.98
N PHE A 229 8.92 -15.51 -14.80
CA PHE A 229 7.57 -15.85 -14.33
C PHE A 229 6.65 -14.65 -14.44
N ASN A 230 5.48 -14.86 -15.01
CA ASN A 230 4.47 -13.84 -15.24
C ASN A 230 3.08 -14.36 -14.87
N GLY A 231 2.14 -13.46 -14.69
CA GLY A 231 0.71 -13.78 -14.61
C GLY A 231 0.25 -14.39 -13.29
N MET A 232 1.11 -14.42 -12.25
CA MET A 232 0.73 -14.89 -10.92
C MET A 232 -0.23 -13.90 -10.25
N SER A 233 -1.23 -14.44 -9.54
CA SER A 233 -2.05 -13.67 -8.60
C SER A 233 -1.58 -13.94 -7.19
N LEU A 234 -1.11 -12.91 -6.49
CA LEU A 234 -0.52 -13.00 -5.16
C LEU A 234 -1.45 -12.44 -4.09
N SER A 235 -1.46 -13.08 -2.94
CA SER A 235 -2.02 -12.53 -1.70
C SER A 235 -0.95 -11.85 -0.84
N GLU A 236 0.32 -12.30 -0.97
CA GLU A 236 1.45 -11.80 -0.19
C GLU A 236 2.74 -11.94 -0.99
N ILE A 237 3.66 -11.02 -0.77
CA ILE A 237 5.04 -11.08 -1.22
C ILE A 237 5.96 -10.64 -0.08
N ASN A 238 7.03 -11.38 0.14
CA ASN A 238 7.98 -11.13 1.22
C ASN A 238 9.42 -11.24 0.70
N PHE A 239 10.28 -10.35 1.17
CA PHE A 239 11.70 -10.24 0.80
C PHE A 239 12.61 -10.54 1.98
N LEU A 240 12.17 -11.38 2.90
CA LEU A 240 12.95 -11.79 4.07
C LEU A 240 13.51 -13.18 3.85
N GLU A 241 14.74 -13.35 4.28
CA GLU A 241 15.40 -14.66 4.37
C GLU A 241 15.84 -14.94 5.80
N GLU A 242 15.69 -16.16 6.25
CA GLU A 242 16.19 -16.58 7.55
C GLU A 242 17.69 -16.85 7.46
N SER A 243 18.48 -16.18 8.28
CA SER A 243 19.94 -16.29 8.24
C SER A 243 20.55 -16.32 9.64
N PRO A 244 21.25 -17.40 10.00
CA PRO A 244 21.30 -18.70 9.33
C PRO A 244 19.96 -19.44 9.41
N ALA A 245 19.74 -20.39 8.49
CA ALA A 245 18.51 -21.19 8.46
C ALA A 245 18.23 -21.86 9.83
N GLY A 246 16.98 -21.77 10.30
CA GLY A 246 16.55 -22.29 11.61
C GLY A 246 16.94 -21.44 12.81
N SER A 247 17.52 -20.24 12.59
CA SER A 247 17.90 -19.33 13.68
C SER A 247 16.74 -18.49 14.23
N GLY A 248 15.64 -18.39 13.49
CA GLY A 248 14.53 -17.46 13.77
C GLY A 248 14.90 -15.99 13.53
N LYS A 249 16.09 -15.71 12.99
CA LYS A 249 16.53 -14.35 12.63
C LYS A 249 16.29 -14.11 11.14
N PHE A 250 15.54 -13.07 10.84
CA PHE A 250 15.26 -12.67 9.47
C PHE A 250 16.10 -11.48 9.06
N SER A 251 16.57 -11.49 7.83
CA SER A 251 17.24 -10.39 7.18
C SER A 251 16.61 -10.11 5.83
N SER A 252 16.71 -8.87 5.36
CA SER A 252 16.21 -8.54 4.03
C SER A 252 17.09 -9.13 2.94
N SER A 253 16.45 -9.75 1.95
CA SER A 253 17.09 -10.25 0.73
C SER A 253 17.26 -9.19 -0.35
N ILE A 254 16.72 -7.97 -0.15
CA ILE A 254 16.79 -6.85 -1.08
C ILE A 254 18.23 -6.37 -1.21
N LEU A 255 18.67 -6.19 -2.45
CA LEU A 255 19.98 -5.64 -2.78
C LEU A 255 19.90 -4.18 -3.21
N SER A 256 18.89 -3.86 -3.97
CA SER A 256 18.57 -2.50 -4.42
C SER A 256 17.20 -2.47 -5.10
N GLY A 257 16.64 -1.28 -5.23
CA GLY A 257 15.40 -1.12 -5.98
C GLY A 257 14.74 0.22 -5.76
N LYS A 258 13.47 0.28 -6.15
CA LYS A 258 12.64 1.44 -5.97
C LYS A 258 11.18 1.08 -5.83
N VAL A 259 10.48 1.86 -5.03
CA VAL A 259 9.03 1.83 -4.87
C VAL A 259 8.46 3.16 -5.34
N LYS A 260 7.56 3.11 -6.30
CA LYS A 260 6.85 4.28 -6.80
C LYS A 260 5.40 4.25 -6.35
N ILE A 261 4.96 5.32 -5.73
CA ILE A 261 3.57 5.55 -5.34
C ILE A 261 2.87 6.24 -6.52
N LEU A 262 1.93 5.55 -7.17
CA LEU A 262 1.35 6.03 -8.42
C LEU A 262 0.42 7.22 -8.23
N GLU A 263 -0.21 7.38 -7.07
CA GLU A 263 -1.09 8.51 -6.76
C GLU A 263 -0.35 9.84 -6.67
N THR A 264 0.89 9.81 -6.21
CA THR A 264 1.68 11.03 -5.97
C THR A 264 2.88 11.16 -6.90
N ASP A 265 3.13 10.14 -7.71
CA ASP A 265 4.32 10.02 -8.59
C ASP A 265 5.66 10.08 -7.81
N GLN A 266 5.59 9.84 -6.48
CA GLN A 266 6.78 9.82 -5.62
C GLN A 266 7.50 8.49 -5.74
N GLU A 267 8.82 8.56 -5.85
CA GLU A 267 9.70 7.40 -5.94
C GLU A 267 10.62 7.35 -4.71
N PHE A 268 10.71 6.17 -4.10
CA PHE A 268 11.53 5.88 -2.93
C PHE A 268 12.56 4.82 -3.31
N SER A 269 13.82 5.12 -3.15
CA SER A 269 14.92 4.18 -3.37
C SER A 269 15.00 3.18 -2.23
N LEU A 270 15.28 1.93 -2.57
CA LEU A 270 15.58 0.85 -1.64
C LEU A 270 17.07 0.54 -1.73
N GLU A 271 17.73 0.51 -0.60
CA GLU A 271 19.12 0.14 -0.47
C GLU A 271 19.27 -1.31 0.00
N LYS A 272 20.49 -1.81 0.00
CA LYS A 272 20.81 -3.13 0.50
C LYS A 272 20.37 -3.27 1.97
N ALA A 273 19.67 -4.37 2.26
CA ALA A 273 19.11 -4.69 3.56
C ALA A 273 17.91 -3.84 4.00
N ASP A 274 17.36 -2.97 3.15
CA ASP A 274 16.08 -2.34 3.43
C ASP A 274 14.95 -3.38 3.43
N TRP A 275 14.03 -3.21 4.34
CA TRP A 275 12.82 -4.00 4.41
C TRP A 275 11.73 -3.35 3.56
N LEU A 276 10.90 -4.18 2.93
CA LEU A 276 9.72 -3.75 2.19
C LEU A 276 8.53 -4.63 2.57
N HIS A 277 7.53 -4.02 3.16
CA HIS A 277 6.28 -4.67 3.54
C HIS A 277 5.11 -4.13 2.70
N LEU A 278 4.39 -5.02 2.04
CA LEU A 278 3.21 -4.73 1.24
C LEU A 278 2.00 -5.46 1.82
N THR A 279 1.13 -4.74 2.53
CA THR A 279 0.00 -5.34 3.24
C THR A 279 -1.24 -5.42 2.35
N LYS A 280 -1.94 -6.56 2.37
CA LYS A 280 -3.16 -6.84 1.57
C LYS A 280 -2.96 -6.54 0.09
N LEU A 281 -1.92 -7.13 -0.47
CA LEU A 281 -1.54 -6.98 -1.86
C LEU A 281 -2.65 -7.50 -2.80
N GLN A 282 -2.98 -6.69 -3.79
CA GLN A 282 -3.77 -7.06 -4.96
C GLN A 282 -2.95 -6.69 -6.20
N ASN A 283 -2.10 -7.63 -6.63
CA ASN A 283 -1.25 -7.37 -7.79
C ASN A 283 -2.07 -7.38 -9.08
N ARG A 284 -1.75 -6.44 -9.97
CA ARG A 284 -2.25 -6.36 -11.36
C ARG A 284 -1.26 -7.01 -12.32
N LYS A 285 0.01 -6.81 -12.04
CA LYS A 285 1.11 -7.33 -12.84
C LYS A 285 2.23 -7.76 -11.90
N ILE A 286 2.81 -8.91 -12.18
CA ILE A 286 4.06 -9.33 -11.57
C ILE A 286 4.92 -10.00 -12.60
N GLN A 287 6.19 -9.70 -12.58
CA GLN A 287 7.22 -10.32 -13.38
C GLN A 287 8.44 -10.57 -12.52
N LEU A 288 8.84 -11.83 -12.45
CA LEU A 288 10.10 -12.26 -11.84
C LEU A 288 11.02 -12.75 -12.94
N THR A 289 12.23 -12.25 -12.97
CA THR A 289 13.22 -12.63 -13.97
C THR A 289 14.53 -12.97 -13.30
N LYS A 290 15.07 -14.15 -13.58
CA LYS A 290 16.44 -14.52 -13.21
C LYS A 290 17.41 -13.93 -14.23
N SER A 291 18.43 -13.24 -13.73
CA SER A 291 19.52 -12.69 -14.54
C SER A 291 20.84 -12.90 -13.82
N GLY A 292 21.57 -13.94 -14.21
CA GLY A 292 22.74 -14.41 -13.45
C GLY A 292 22.34 -14.93 -12.08
N SER A 293 23.02 -14.48 -11.04
CA SER A 293 22.76 -14.81 -9.63
C SER A 293 21.77 -13.88 -8.94
N LEU A 294 20.96 -13.13 -9.70
CA LEU A 294 20.05 -12.12 -9.17
C LEU A 294 18.62 -12.32 -9.67
N LEU A 295 17.66 -12.04 -8.80
CA LEU A 295 16.24 -11.93 -9.13
C LEU A 295 15.89 -10.47 -9.37
N ARG A 296 15.35 -10.17 -10.55
CA ARG A 296 14.70 -8.89 -10.83
C ARG A 296 13.20 -9.07 -10.69
N ILE A 297 12.58 -8.20 -9.91
CA ILE A 297 11.18 -8.27 -9.57
C ILE A 297 10.54 -6.95 -9.96
N HIS A 298 9.56 -7.04 -10.85
CA HIS A 298 8.67 -5.93 -11.19
C HIS A 298 7.25 -6.28 -10.74
N LEU A 299 6.66 -5.43 -9.91
CA LEU A 299 5.34 -5.63 -9.34
C LEU A 299 4.53 -4.34 -9.47
N GLU A 300 3.33 -4.43 -10.03
CA GLU A 300 2.32 -3.38 -9.98
C GLU A 300 1.07 -3.89 -9.29
N GLY A 301 0.52 -3.10 -8.38
CA GLY A 301 -0.65 -3.51 -7.64
C GLY A 301 -1.20 -2.45 -6.71
N GLN A 302 -2.27 -2.80 -6.01
CA GLN A 302 -2.87 -2.02 -4.96
C GLN A 302 -2.58 -2.67 -3.61
N VAL A 303 -2.23 -1.88 -2.63
CA VAL A 303 -1.94 -2.32 -1.26
C VAL A 303 -2.66 -1.45 -0.25
N SER A 304 -2.94 -1.99 0.94
CA SER A 304 -3.49 -1.17 2.03
C SER A 304 -2.40 -0.36 2.72
N GLU A 305 -1.18 -0.89 2.80
CA GLU A 305 -0.06 -0.22 3.45
C GLU A 305 1.25 -0.62 2.79
N VAL A 306 2.12 0.36 2.61
CA VAL A 306 3.51 0.19 2.19
C VAL A 306 4.40 0.71 3.28
N ARG A 307 5.32 -0.13 3.76
CA ARG A 307 6.40 0.28 4.67
C ARG A 307 7.73 -0.08 4.08
N SER A 308 8.69 0.78 4.26
CA SER A 308 10.08 0.53 3.86
C SER A 308 11.05 1.25 4.77
N GLY A 309 12.25 0.70 4.87
CA GLY A 309 13.36 1.22 5.67
C GLY A 309 14.20 0.12 6.28
N SER A 310 15.09 0.46 7.18
CA SER A 310 15.87 -0.52 7.93
C SER A 310 15.00 -1.23 8.99
N GLU A 311 15.42 -2.40 9.44
CA GLU A 311 14.71 -3.24 10.42
C GLU A 311 14.14 -2.48 11.64
N LEU A 312 14.88 -1.47 12.13
CA LEU A 312 14.50 -0.69 13.32
C LEU A 312 13.73 0.61 12.98
N PHE A 313 13.75 1.04 11.72
CA PHE A 313 13.22 2.35 11.31
C PHE A 313 12.42 2.24 10.00
N GLU A 314 11.28 1.57 10.07
CA GLU A 314 10.37 1.51 8.93
C GLU A 314 9.51 2.78 8.84
N LYS A 315 9.40 3.30 7.63
CA LYS A 315 8.56 4.45 7.30
C LYS A 315 7.35 3.99 6.48
N VAL A 316 6.16 4.47 6.86
CA VAL A 316 4.95 4.30 6.04
C VAL A 316 5.03 5.24 4.83
N LEU A 317 4.93 4.67 3.63
CA LEU A 317 5.03 5.37 2.36
C LEU A 317 3.66 5.76 1.78
N ASN A 318 2.55 5.26 2.35
CA ASN A 318 1.23 5.67 1.92
C ASN A 318 1.09 7.19 2.03
N PRO A 319 0.62 7.89 1.00
CA PRO A 319 0.43 9.32 1.06
C PRO A 319 -0.67 9.70 2.06
N SER A 320 -0.51 10.84 2.71
CA SER A 320 -1.58 11.45 3.48
C SER A 320 -2.64 12.02 2.52
N ILE A 321 -3.83 12.30 3.05
CA ILE A 321 -4.91 12.91 2.25
C ILE A 321 -4.45 14.25 1.65
N VAL A 322 -3.70 15.06 2.42
CA VAL A 322 -3.20 16.36 1.94
C VAL A 322 -2.15 16.17 0.85
N GLU A 323 -1.20 15.23 1.00
CA GLU A 323 -0.23 14.90 -0.04
C GLU A 323 -0.91 14.44 -1.33
N TYR A 324 -1.89 13.54 -1.21
CA TYR A 324 -2.68 13.08 -2.36
C TYR A 324 -3.37 14.24 -3.09
N LEU A 325 -4.08 15.12 -2.37
CA LEU A 325 -4.77 16.26 -2.96
C LEU A 325 -3.79 17.24 -3.61
N TYR A 326 -2.61 17.43 -3.03
CA TYR A 326 -1.57 18.29 -3.59
C TYR A 326 -1.03 17.73 -4.91
N PHE A 327 -0.62 16.47 -4.95
CA PHE A 327 -0.04 15.85 -6.14
C PHE A 327 -1.10 15.55 -7.23
N ALA A 328 -2.33 15.21 -6.86
CA ALA A 328 -3.43 15.04 -7.80
C ALA A 328 -3.89 16.37 -8.45
N LYS A 329 -3.21 17.50 -8.14
CA LYS A 329 -3.60 18.86 -8.57
C LYS A 329 -5.03 19.24 -8.15
N ALA A 330 -5.67 18.43 -7.33
CA ALA A 330 -7.00 18.71 -6.78
C ALA A 330 -6.95 19.84 -5.74
N PHE A 331 -5.79 20.10 -5.16
CA PHE A 331 -5.60 21.15 -4.17
C PHE A 331 -5.93 22.53 -4.72
N ALA A 332 -5.54 22.84 -5.96
CA ALA A 332 -5.88 24.09 -6.62
C ALA A 332 -7.41 24.23 -6.83
N PHE A 333 -8.08 23.15 -7.19
CA PHE A 333 -9.52 23.11 -7.33
C PHE A 333 -10.22 23.33 -5.99
N PHE A 334 -9.83 22.61 -4.94
CA PHE A 334 -10.37 22.79 -3.59
C PHE A 334 -10.14 24.21 -3.07
N TRP A 335 -8.95 24.76 -3.28
CA TRP A 335 -8.64 26.13 -2.88
C TRP A 335 -9.51 27.12 -3.62
N SER A 336 -9.69 26.96 -4.93
CA SER A 336 -10.58 27.79 -5.73
C SER A 336 -12.03 27.71 -5.25
N CYS A 337 -12.52 26.52 -4.89
CA CYS A 337 -13.84 26.35 -4.30
C CYS A 337 -13.99 27.09 -2.97
N ILE A 338 -12.99 27.01 -2.08
CA ILE A 338 -13.00 27.72 -0.79
C ILE A 338 -13.02 29.22 -1.00
N VAL A 339 -12.17 29.75 -1.89
CA VAL A 339 -12.12 31.17 -2.22
C VAL A 339 -13.45 31.64 -2.84
N PHE A 340 -14.02 30.87 -3.75
CA PHE A 340 -15.32 31.14 -4.35
C PHE A 340 -16.43 31.16 -3.31
N MET A 341 -16.53 30.17 -2.46
CA MET A 341 -17.51 30.10 -1.37
C MET A 341 -17.36 31.29 -0.42
N TRP A 342 -16.12 31.64 -0.07
CA TRP A 342 -15.84 32.80 0.76
C TRP A 342 -16.29 34.10 0.11
N SER A 343 -16.01 34.30 -1.18
CA SER A 343 -16.43 35.49 -1.94
C SER A 343 -17.96 35.56 -2.05
N LEU A 344 -18.62 34.42 -2.22
CA LEU A 344 -20.07 34.32 -2.29
C LEU A 344 -20.73 34.65 -0.94
N ILE A 345 -20.20 34.11 0.15
CA ILE A 345 -20.66 34.45 1.51
C ILE A 345 -20.48 35.97 1.79
N TRP A 346 -19.33 36.52 1.36
CA TRP A 346 -19.06 37.95 1.51
C TRP A 346 -20.00 38.81 0.67
N SER A 347 -20.30 38.41 -0.56
CA SER A 347 -21.24 39.10 -1.47
C SER A 347 -22.66 39.05 -0.91
N ILE A 348 -23.13 37.89 -0.45
CA ILE A 348 -24.44 37.74 0.19
C ILE A 348 -24.54 38.61 1.44
N LYS A 349 -23.51 38.60 2.28
CA LYS A 349 -23.46 39.48 3.47
C LYS A 349 -23.59 40.96 3.10
N ASN A 350 -22.83 41.41 2.10
CA ASN A 350 -22.89 42.80 1.67
C ASN A 350 -24.26 43.15 1.06
N SER A 351 -24.86 42.26 0.27
CA SER A 351 -26.18 42.47 -0.32
C SER A 351 -27.31 42.50 0.71
N LEU A 352 -27.28 41.65 1.74
CA LEU A 352 -28.32 41.55 2.76
C LEU A 352 -28.18 42.60 3.87
N PHE A 353 -26.99 43.15 4.10
CA PHE A 353 -26.69 44.02 5.24
C PHE A 353 -26.13 45.38 4.82
N SER A 354 -26.19 45.71 3.51
CA SER A 354 -25.75 46.98 2.94
C SER A 354 -26.89 48.02 2.84
N ASN A 355 -28.07 47.76 3.40
CA ASN A 355 -29.17 48.73 3.50
C ASN A 355 -29.18 49.41 4.86
#